data_2dc16fca2860528b31464f61d16d23c6
#
_entry.id   2dc16fca2860528b31464f61d16d23c6
#
_cell.length_a   1.000
_cell.length_b   1.000
_cell.length_c   1.000
_cell.angle_alpha   90.00
_cell.angle_beta   90.00
_cell.angle_gamma   90.00
#
_symmetry.space_group_name_H-M   'P 1'
#
loop_
_entity.id
_entity.type
_entity.pdbx_description
1 polymer ?
#
loop_
_entity_poly.entity_id
_entity_poly.type
_entity_poly.pdbx_seq_one_letter_code
_entity_poly.pdbx_strand_id
1 'polypeptide(L)'
;FDDGLFSGYNAEKRQYDKTSWNYELDENGFAKRDTTLQHPRCVWNLLKQHVSRYTPDVVENICGTPKADFLKVCEYIAETSAPDKTASFLYALGWTQHSIGAQNIRTMAMIQLLLGNMGMAGGGVNALRGHSNIQGLTDLGLLSTSLPGYMSLPNEKQADLQTYLTANTPKPLLKDQVNYWGNYPKF
;
A
#
# COMPACT_ATOMS: atom_id res chain seq x y z
N PHE A 1 -16.99 5.36 -3.61
CA PHE A 1 -17.87 4.43 -2.89
C PHE A 1 -19.32 4.75 -3.22
N ASP A 2 -20.10 3.75 -3.59
CA ASP A 2 -21.53 3.88 -3.82
C ASP A 2 -22.25 3.15 -2.67
N ASP A 3 -23.04 3.85 -1.88
CA ASP A 3 -23.83 3.31 -0.75
C ASP A 3 -23.07 2.39 0.21
N GLY A 4 -21.83 2.75 0.52
CA GLY A 4 -20.95 1.97 1.39
C GLY A 4 -20.22 0.80 0.74
N LEU A 5 -20.48 0.51 -0.53
CA LEU A 5 -19.73 -0.44 -1.36
C LEU A 5 -18.69 0.27 -2.20
N PHE A 6 -17.68 -0.47 -2.65
CA PHE A 6 -16.76 0.05 -3.66
C PHE A 6 -17.51 0.28 -4.99
N SER A 7 -17.12 1.31 -5.73
CA SER A 7 -17.71 1.57 -7.06
C SER A 7 -17.51 0.38 -8.01
N GLY A 8 -18.45 0.19 -8.93
CA GLY A 8 -18.41 -0.87 -9.93
C GLY A 8 -18.92 -2.23 -9.47
N TYR A 9 -19.57 -2.32 -8.32
CA TYR A 9 -20.18 -3.57 -7.89
C TYR A 9 -21.41 -3.93 -8.74
N ASN A 10 -21.40 -5.13 -9.30
CA ASN A 10 -22.54 -5.73 -9.98
C ASN A 10 -23.18 -6.79 -9.06
N ALA A 11 -24.36 -6.50 -8.56
CA ALA A 11 -25.06 -7.34 -7.59
C ALA A 11 -25.51 -8.69 -8.17
N GLU A 12 -25.89 -8.73 -9.45
CA GLU A 12 -26.35 -9.95 -10.11
C GLU A 12 -25.18 -10.94 -10.30
N LYS A 13 -24.04 -10.44 -10.76
CA LYS A 13 -22.82 -11.23 -10.98
C LYS A 13 -22.00 -11.43 -9.71
N ARG A 14 -22.30 -10.68 -8.64
CA ARG A 14 -21.53 -10.65 -7.38
C ARG A 14 -20.04 -10.39 -7.61
N GLN A 15 -19.74 -9.48 -8.54
CA GLN A 15 -18.41 -9.15 -8.99
C GLN A 15 -18.23 -7.63 -9.08
N TYR A 16 -16.97 -7.18 -9.03
CA TYR A 16 -16.60 -5.78 -9.22
C TYR A 16 -16.02 -5.55 -10.62
N ASP A 17 -16.52 -4.53 -11.31
CA ASP A 17 -15.77 -3.87 -12.38
C ASP A 17 -14.77 -2.90 -11.74
N LYS A 18 -13.50 -3.22 -11.85
CA LYS A 18 -12.39 -2.46 -11.24
C LYS A 18 -11.76 -1.46 -12.19
N THR A 19 -12.31 -1.26 -13.37
CA THR A 19 -11.73 -0.35 -14.38
C THR A 19 -11.67 1.10 -13.90
N SER A 20 -12.62 1.50 -13.04
CA SER A 20 -12.67 2.83 -12.42
C SER A 20 -11.74 3.00 -11.20
N TRP A 21 -11.03 1.95 -10.75
CA TRP A 21 -10.20 1.98 -9.54
C TRP A 21 -8.79 2.50 -9.78
N ASN A 22 -8.51 2.97 -10.97
CA ASN A 22 -7.22 3.52 -11.35
C ASN A 22 -7.16 5.03 -11.13
N TYR A 23 -5.94 5.57 -11.13
CA TYR A 23 -5.74 7.00 -11.20
C TYR A 23 -6.26 7.55 -12.53
N GLU A 24 -6.69 8.81 -12.53
CA GLU A 24 -6.88 9.56 -13.77
C GLU A 24 -5.52 9.77 -14.41
N LEU A 25 -5.41 9.47 -15.71
CA LEU A 25 -4.15 9.57 -16.44
C LEU A 25 -4.12 10.86 -17.28
N ASP A 26 -2.93 11.40 -17.47
CA ASP A 26 -2.66 12.47 -18.42
C ASP A 26 -2.53 11.92 -19.85
N GLU A 27 -2.27 12.81 -20.81
CA GLU A 27 -2.10 12.48 -22.23
C GLU A 27 -0.94 11.51 -22.53
N ASN A 28 0.04 11.42 -21.62
CA ASN A 28 1.19 10.54 -21.73
C ASN A 28 0.98 9.20 -20.99
N GLY A 29 -0.18 9.02 -20.35
CA GLY A 29 -0.53 7.83 -19.60
C GLY A 29 0.03 7.80 -18.17
N PHE A 30 0.48 8.93 -17.61
CA PHE A 30 0.90 9.05 -16.22
C PHE A 30 -0.25 9.52 -15.34
N ALA A 31 -0.21 9.16 -14.06
CA ALA A 31 -1.19 9.61 -13.08
C ALA A 31 -1.17 11.15 -12.96
N LYS A 32 -2.34 11.76 -13.10
CA LYS A 32 -2.51 13.20 -12.84
C LYS A 32 -2.17 13.52 -11.39
N ARG A 33 -1.58 14.68 -11.18
CA ARG A 33 -1.21 15.17 -9.84
C ARG A 33 -1.91 16.49 -9.54
N ASP A 34 -2.37 16.62 -8.32
CA ASP A 34 -2.83 17.91 -7.79
C ASP A 34 -1.93 18.35 -6.63
N THR A 35 -0.98 19.21 -6.93
CA THR A 35 -0.03 19.76 -5.94
C THR A 35 -0.68 20.76 -4.99
N THR A 36 -1.88 21.26 -5.34
CA THR A 36 -2.64 22.20 -4.51
C THR A 36 -3.48 21.49 -3.46
N LEU A 37 -3.75 20.20 -3.62
CA LEU A 37 -4.64 19.38 -2.77
C LEU A 37 -6.08 19.92 -2.71
N GLN A 38 -6.51 20.71 -3.70
CA GLN A 38 -7.84 21.34 -3.73
C GLN A 38 -8.87 20.53 -4.53
N HIS A 39 -8.42 19.71 -5.47
CA HIS A 39 -9.34 18.94 -6.30
C HIS A 39 -10.13 17.94 -5.44
N PRO A 40 -11.47 17.85 -5.57
CA PRO A 40 -12.31 17.00 -4.71
C PRO A 40 -11.96 15.51 -4.83
N ARG A 41 -11.46 15.06 -5.98
CA ARG A 41 -10.97 13.69 -6.20
C ARG A 41 -9.48 13.51 -5.97
N CYS A 42 -8.78 14.50 -5.42
CA CYS A 42 -7.42 14.31 -4.94
C CYS A 42 -7.40 13.20 -3.87
N VAL A 43 -6.44 12.29 -3.96
CA VAL A 43 -6.31 11.15 -3.03
C VAL A 43 -6.32 11.61 -1.57
N TRP A 44 -5.69 12.74 -1.26
CA TRP A 44 -5.70 13.34 0.08
C TRP A 44 -7.12 13.65 0.58
N ASN A 45 -7.96 14.24 -0.26
CA ASN A 45 -9.32 14.59 0.11
C ASN A 45 -10.20 13.35 0.27
N LEU A 46 -10.04 12.37 -0.61
CA LEU A 46 -10.73 11.08 -0.53
C LEU A 46 -10.33 10.31 0.73
N LEU A 47 -9.04 10.32 1.08
CA LEU A 47 -8.54 9.68 2.31
C LEU A 47 -9.12 10.35 3.56
N LYS A 48 -9.11 11.69 3.64
CA LYS A 48 -9.73 12.42 4.76
C LYS A 48 -11.21 12.06 4.92
N GLN A 49 -11.95 12.04 3.81
CA GLN A 49 -13.36 11.65 3.83
C GLN A 49 -13.53 10.21 4.31
N HIS A 50 -12.70 9.28 3.83
CA HIS A 50 -12.77 7.89 4.22
C HIS A 50 -12.52 7.68 5.72
N VAL A 51 -11.50 8.34 6.29
CA VAL A 51 -11.14 8.16 7.71
C VAL A 51 -11.96 8.99 8.67
N SER A 52 -12.75 9.96 8.20
CA SER A 52 -13.55 10.85 9.06
C SER A 52 -14.53 10.13 10.00
N ARG A 53 -14.93 8.91 9.65
CA ARG A 53 -15.77 8.04 10.48
C ARG A 53 -15.07 7.52 11.74
N TYR A 54 -13.75 7.50 11.77
CA TYR A 54 -12.95 7.00 12.88
C TYR A 54 -12.56 8.16 13.80
N THR A 55 -13.56 8.74 14.46
CA THR A 55 -13.31 9.79 15.47
C THR A 55 -12.60 9.22 16.69
N PRO A 56 -11.91 10.04 17.49
CA PRO A 56 -11.27 9.56 18.72
C PRO A 56 -12.23 8.83 19.68
N ASP A 57 -13.49 9.26 19.74
CA ASP A 57 -14.51 8.59 20.55
C ASP A 57 -14.88 7.20 20.00
N VAL A 58 -14.95 7.06 18.69
CA VAL A 58 -15.15 5.76 18.01
C VAL A 58 -13.96 4.84 18.26
N VAL A 59 -12.73 5.37 18.21
CA VAL A 59 -11.51 4.59 18.49
C VAL A 59 -11.52 4.10 19.94
N GLU A 60 -11.83 4.95 20.92
CA GLU A 60 -11.95 4.55 22.32
C GLU A 60 -12.98 3.44 22.51
N ASN A 61 -14.17 3.59 21.92
CA ASN A 61 -15.24 2.60 22.02
C ASN A 61 -14.86 1.24 21.40
N ILE A 62 -14.10 1.22 20.31
CA ILE A 62 -13.71 -0.03 19.62
C ILE A 62 -12.49 -0.67 20.25
N CYS A 63 -11.46 0.13 20.55
CA CYS A 63 -10.15 -0.37 20.98
C CYS A 63 -10.02 -0.44 22.51
N GLY A 64 -10.87 0.25 23.27
CA GLY A 64 -10.76 0.37 24.72
C GLY A 64 -9.61 1.26 25.21
N THR A 65 -8.85 1.88 24.28
CA THR A 65 -7.78 2.81 24.63
C THR A 65 -8.37 4.16 25.00
N PRO A 66 -8.07 4.75 26.18
CA PRO A 66 -8.57 6.06 26.54
C PRO A 66 -8.25 7.11 25.47
N LYS A 67 -9.23 7.93 25.15
CA LYS A 67 -9.10 8.98 24.11
C LYS A 67 -7.88 9.88 24.32
N ALA A 68 -7.60 10.27 25.57
CA ALA A 68 -6.45 11.12 25.88
C ALA A 68 -5.11 10.44 25.53
N ASP A 69 -4.98 9.16 25.84
CA ASP A 69 -3.77 8.38 25.55
C ASP A 69 -3.61 8.18 24.04
N PHE A 70 -4.71 7.87 23.35
CA PHE A 70 -4.72 7.77 21.89
C PHE A 70 -4.26 9.07 21.21
N LEU A 71 -4.81 10.21 21.64
CA LEU A 71 -4.42 11.52 21.10
C LEU A 71 -2.96 11.83 21.39
N LYS A 72 -2.46 11.44 22.55
CA LYS A 72 -1.04 11.63 22.91
C LYS A 72 -0.11 10.82 22.00
N VAL A 73 -0.47 9.60 21.67
CA VAL A 73 0.27 8.80 20.66
C VAL A 73 0.24 9.46 19.29
N CYS A 74 -0.91 9.99 18.87
CA CYS A 74 -1.03 10.74 17.61
C CYS A 74 -0.10 11.97 17.57
N GLU A 75 0.02 12.71 18.68
CA GLU A 75 0.95 13.84 18.79
C GLU A 75 2.40 13.39 18.58
N TYR A 76 2.85 12.35 19.27
CA TYR A 76 4.21 11.82 19.12
C TYR A 76 4.50 11.37 17.68
N ILE A 77 3.54 10.71 17.05
CA ILE A 77 3.68 10.29 15.66
C ILE A 77 3.75 11.54 14.74
N ALA A 78 2.87 12.52 14.93
CA ALA A 78 2.82 13.73 14.13
C ALA A 78 4.11 14.57 14.23
N GLU A 79 4.76 14.61 15.39
CA GLU A 79 6.03 15.30 15.59
C GLU A 79 7.14 14.78 14.66
N THR A 80 7.04 13.54 14.20
CA THR A 80 8.04 12.94 13.30
C THR A 80 7.95 13.44 11.86
N SER A 81 6.99 14.33 11.55
CA SER A 81 6.91 15.00 10.25
C SER A 81 7.91 16.16 10.11
N ALA A 82 8.59 16.57 11.19
CA ALA A 82 9.62 17.58 11.14
C ALA A 82 10.84 17.11 10.31
N PRO A 83 11.53 18.03 9.59
CA PRO A 83 12.61 17.64 8.68
C PRO A 83 13.80 16.93 9.34
N ASP A 84 13.98 17.11 10.63
CA ASP A 84 15.07 16.53 11.44
C ASP A 84 14.63 15.35 12.30
N LYS A 85 13.39 14.92 12.14
CA LYS A 85 12.81 13.80 12.90
C LYS A 85 12.33 12.70 11.97
N THR A 86 12.29 11.49 12.51
CA THR A 86 11.73 10.33 11.80
C THR A 86 11.17 9.32 12.79
N ALA A 87 10.29 8.47 12.32
CA ALA A 87 9.79 7.31 13.06
C ALA A 87 9.92 6.04 12.25
N SER A 88 10.09 4.92 12.92
CA SER A 88 10.04 3.60 12.32
C SER A 88 8.91 2.79 12.93
N PHE A 89 8.08 2.16 12.13
CA PHE A 89 7.14 1.15 12.58
C PHE A 89 7.78 -0.23 12.52
N LEU A 90 7.75 -0.93 13.65
CA LEU A 90 8.23 -2.30 13.76
C LEU A 90 7.04 -3.23 13.98
N TYR A 91 6.96 -4.30 13.23
CA TYR A 91 5.88 -5.27 13.37
C TYR A 91 6.35 -6.71 13.13
N ALA A 92 5.53 -7.64 13.56
CA ALA A 92 5.71 -9.06 13.29
C ALA A 92 4.33 -9.75 13.21
N LEU A 93 4.24 -10.98 13.68
CA LEU A 93 3.05 -11.84 13.53
C LEU A 93 1.81 -11.31 14.26
N GLY A 94 1.97 -10.54 15.33
CA GLY A 94 0.86 -9.90 16.01
C GLY A 94 0.02 -8.97 15.13
N TRP A 95 0.62 -8.40 14.06
CA TRP A 95 -0.08 -7.61 13.05
C TRP A 95 -0.53 -8.45 11.86
N THR A 96 0.32 -9.39 11.41
CA THR A 96 0.04 -10.18 10.19
C THR A 96 -1.02 -11.23 10.38
N GLN A 97 -1.14 -11.82 11.58
CA GLN A 97 -2.05 -12.93 11.87
C GLN A 97 -3.46 -12.49 12.27
N HIS A 98 -3.94 -11.43 11.66
CA HIS A 98 -5.33 -11.00 11.73
C HIS A 98 -5.99 -11.12 10.36
N SER A 99 -7.30 -11.32 10.32
CA SER A 99 -8.07 -11.36 9.07
C SER A 99 -7.92 -10.10 8.23
N ILE A 100 -7.63 -8.95 8.86
CA ILE A 100 -7.38 -7.65 8.23
C ILE A 100 -5.91 -7.20 8.39
N GLY A 101 -4.98 -8.10 8.70
CA GLY A 101 -3.59 -7.78 8.98
C GLY A 101 -2.88 -7.00 7.87
N ALA A 102 -3.11 -7.36 6.61
CA ALA A 102 -2.54 -6.65 5.46
C ALA A 102 -3.01 -5.19 5.39
N GLN A 103 -4.28 -4.91 5.71
CA GLN A 103 -4.83 -3.55 5.74
C GLN A 103 -4.24 -2.73 6.89
N ASN A 104 -4.05 -3.33 8.05
CA ASN A 104 -3.43 -2.68 9.20
C ASN A 104 -1.98 -2.26 8.89
N ILE A 105 -1.19 -3.16 8.29
CA ILE A 105 0.19 -2.86 7.89
C ILE A 105 0.24 -1.80 6.79
N ARG A 106 -0.67 -1.88 5.82
CA ARG A 106 -0.81 -0.84 4.79
C ARG A 106 -1.11 0.53 5.39
N THR A 107 -1.91 0.60 6.47
CA THR A 107 -2.19 1.85 7.17
C THR A 107 -0.93 2.44 7.80
N MET A 108 -0.06 1.63 8.39
CA MET A 108 1.25 2.09 8.87
C MET A 108 2.10 2.67 7.74
N ALA A 109 2.11 2.03 6.57
CA ALA A 109 2.82 2.54 5.40
C ALA A 109 2.24 3.88 4.90
N MET A 110 0.90 4.02 4.91
CA MET A 110 0.25 5.29 4.58
C MET A 110 0.63 6.42 5.55
N ILE A 111 0.67 6.16 6.85
CA ILE A 111 1.12 7.13 7.86
C ILE A 111 2.56 7.55 7.57
N GLN A 112 3.47 6.62 7.32
CA GLN A 112 4.86 6.91 7.01
C GLN A 112 5.02 7.77 5.73
N LEU A 113 4.20 7.53 4.72
CA LEU A 113 4.19 8.36 3.51
C LEU A 113 3.68 9.78 3.79
N LEU A 114 2.63 9.92 4.59
CA LEU A 114 2.08 11.23 4.98
C LEU A 114 3.06 12.06 5.82
N LEU A 115 3.85 11.40 6.66
CA LEU A 115 4.84 12.05 7.53
C LEU A 115 6.17 12.33 6.81
N GLY A 116 6.38 11.81 5.59
CA GLY A 116 7.62 11.96 4.86
C GLY A 116 8.78 11.08 5.38
N ASN A 117 8.49 10.07 6.19
CA ASN A 117 9.50 9.22 6.81
C ASN A 117 10.06 8.11 5.89
N MET A 118 9.40 7.84 4.75
CA MET A 118 9.89 6.84 3.80
C MET A 118 11.16 7.33 3.10
N GLY A 119 12.21 6.52 3.14
CA GLY A 119 13.52 6.88 2.59
C GLY A 119 14.40 7.71 3.52
N MET A 120 13.91 8.12 4.68
CA MET A 120 14.70 8.78 5.72
C MET A 120 15.48 7.75 6.54
N ALA A 121 16.69 8.09 6.95
CA ALA A 121 17.45 7.25 7.87
C ALA A 121 16.68 7.05 9.18
N GLY A 122 16.46 5.81 9.58
CA GLY A 122 15.64 5.46 10.75
C GLY A 122 14.13 5.45 10.51
N GLY A 123 13.66 5.75 9.30
CA GLY A 123 12.25 5.67 8.92
C GLY A 123 11.84 4.31 8.36
N GLY A 124 10.58 4.19 8.00
CA GLY A 124 10.04 3.04 7.30
C GLY A 124 9.14 2.12 8.11
N VAL A 125 8.69 1.06 7.50
CA VAL A 125 7.86 0.00 8.10
C VAL A 125 8.63 -1.30 7.99
N ASN A 126 8.99 -1.89 9.13
CA ASN A 126 9.97 -2.96 9.24
C ASN A 126 9.38 -4.21 9.86
N ALA A 127 9.34 -5.29 9.11
CA ALA A 127 9.00 -6.60 9.62
C ALA A 127 10.20 -7.18 10.40
N LEU A 128 10.00 -7.50 11.67
CA LEU A 128 11.08 -8.02 12.53
C LEU A 128 11.53 -9.43 12.16
N ARG A 129 10.80 -10.13 11.31
CA ARG A 129 11.04 -11.51 10.88
C ARG A 129 11.05 -12.52 12.03
N GLY A 130 10.93 -13.79 11.74
CA GLY A 130 11.01 -14.88 12.71
C GLY A 130 12.00 -15.94 12.27
N HIS A 131 11.81 -16.47 11.06
CA HIS A 131 12.68 -17.47 10.49
C HIS A 131 14.07 -16.93 10.11
N SER A 132 15.10 -17.70 10.42
CA SER A 132 16.45 -17.43 9.96
C SER A 132 16.50 -17.41 8.44
N ASN A 133 17.05 -16.30 7.90
CA ASN A 133 17.26 -16.11 6.46
C ASN A 133 16.03 -16.35 5.57
N ILE A 134 14.82 -16.05 6.07
CA ILE A 134 13.58 -16.25 5.28
C ILE A 134 13.58 -15.42 3.98
N GLN A 135 14.17 -14.24 3.98
CA GLN A 135 14.26 -13.40 2.78
C GLN A 135 15.19 -14.03 1.74
N GLY A 136 16.36 -14.54 2.14
CA GLY A 136 17.25 -15.26 1.22
C GLY A 136 16.58 -16.49 0.61
N LEU A 137 15.79 -17.22 1.40
CA LEU A 137 15.02 -18.35 0.92
C LEU A 137 14.01 -17.92 -0.17
N THR A 138 13.26 -16.87 0.08
CA THR A 138 12.23 -16.37 -0.86
C THR A 138 12.86 -15.70 -2.09
N ASP A 139 14.00 -15.01 -1.94
CA ASP A 139 14.76 -14.44 -3.06
C ASP A 139 15.20 -15.51 -4.06
N LEU A 140 15.55 -16.70 -3.57
CA LEU A 140 15.93 -17.84 -4.39
C LEU A 140 14.71 -18.59 -5.00
N GLY A 141 13.50 -18.17 -4.71
CA GLY A 141 12.28 -18.80 -5.24
C GLY A 141 12.01 -20.19 -4.69
N LEU A 142 12.41 -20.48 -3.45
CA LEU A 142 12.15 -21.78 -2.81
C LEU A 142 10.71 -21.97 -2.33
N LEU A 143 9.86 -20.93 -2.47
CA LEU A 143 8.42 -21.07 -2.29
C LEU A 143 7.76 -21.42 -3.62
N SER A 144 6.77 -22.30 -3.57
CA SER A 144 6.04 -22.80 -4.75
C SER A 144 5.24 -21.70 -5.50
N THR A 145 5.16 -20.49 -4.96
CA THR A 145 4.34 -19.40 -5.46
C THR A 145 5.12 -18.36 -6.27
N SER A 146 6.45 -18.49 -6.38
CA SER A 146 7.29 -17.52 -7.09
C SER A 146 8.53 -18.17 -7.72
N LEU A 147 9.02 -17.52 -8.78
CA LEU A 147 10.36 -17.75 -9.33
C LEU A 147 11.41 -16.91 -8.57
N PRO A 148 12.72 -17.17 -8.76
CA PRO A 148 13.77 -16.31 -8.21
C PRO A 148 13.53 -14.83 -8.49
N GLY A 149 13.90 -13.97 -7.54
CA GLY A 149 13.67 -12.53 -7.64
C GLY A 149 12.19 -12.11 -7.54
N TYR A 150 11.34 -12.95 -6.93
CA TYR A 150 9.90 -12.72 -6.76
C TYR A 150 9.11 -12.60 -8.08
N MET A 151 9.63 -13.15 -9.16
CA MET A 151 8.89 -13.20 -10.41
C MET A 151 7.67 -14.10 -10.28
N SER A 152 6.60 -13.71 -10.96
CA SER A 152 5.36 -14.48 -11.00
C SER A 152 5.54 -15.79 -11.74
N LEU A 153 4.87 -16.85 -11.30
CA LEU A 153 4.78 -18.07 -12.10
C LEU A 153 3.98 -17.80 -13.38
N PRO A 154 4.37 -18.39 -14.52
CA PRO A 154 3.55 -18.35 -15.72
C PRO A 154 2.22 -19.10 -15.51
N ASN A 155 1.22 -18.74 -16.30
CA ASN A 155 -0.09 -19.41 -16.28
C ASN A 155 -0.49 -19.80 -17.72
N GLU A 156 -1.62 -20.50 -17.85
CA GLU A 156 -2.10 -21.05 -19.13
C GLU A 156 -2.36 -20.01 -20.24
N LYS A 157 -2.47 -18.73 -19.89
CA LYS A 157 -2.66 -17.64 -20.86
C LYS A 157 -1.35 -17.07 -21.40
N GLN A 158 -0.23 -17.54 -20.88
CA GLN A 158 1.12 -17.05 -21.19
C GLN A 158 1.90 -18.16 -21.93
N ALA A 159 1.51 -18.43 -23.17
CA ALA A 159 2.02 -19.55 -23.97
C ALA A 159 3.49 -19.40 -24.40
N ASP A 160 4.05 -18.18 -24.32
CA ASP A 160 5.42 -17.86 -24.73
C ASP A 160 6.03 -16.79 -23.82
N LEU A 161 7.35 -16.64 -23.91
CA LEU A 161 8.12 -15.69 -23.10
C LEU A 161 7.67 -14.23 -23.32
N GLN A 162 7.35 -13.85 -24.56
CA GLN A 162 6.96 -12.48 -24.87
C GLN A 162 5.62 -12.12 -24.22
N THR A 163 4.66 -13.02 -24.26
CA THR A 163 3.35 -12.87 -23.60
C THR A 163 3.52 -12.78 -22.08
N TYR A 164 4.38 -13.63 -21.50
CA TYR A 164 4.71 -13.58 -20.07
C TYR A 164 5.33 -12.23 -19.67
N LEU A 165 6.35 -11.76 -20.40
CA LEU A 165 7.03 -10.50 -20.11
C LEU A 165 6.07 -9.31 -20.24
N THR A 166 5.24 -9.29 -21.27
CA THR A 166 4.25 -8.21 -21.47
C THR A 166 3.26 -8.12 -20.31
N ALA A 167 2.78 -9.26 -19.83
CA ALA A 167 1.83 -9.31 -18.72
C ALA A 167 2.45 -8.90 -17.37
N ASN A 168 3.72 -9.20 -17.16
CA ASN A 168 4.40 -9.01 -15.87
C ASN A 168 5.32 -7.77 -15.82
N THR A 169 5.39 -6.97 -16.90
CA THR A 169 6.18 -5.74 -16.95
C THR A 169 5.24 -4.52 -17.06
N PRO A 170 4.59 -4.10 -15.96
CA PRO A 170 3.67 -2.98 -16.00
C PRO A 170 4.40 -1.67 -16.31
N LYS A 171 3.72 -0.77 -17.03
CA LYS A 171 4.23 0.58 -17.26
C LYS A 171 4.18 1.38 -15.96
N PRO A 172 5.17 2.26 -15.70
CA PRO A 172 5.15 3.12 -14.54
C PRO A 172 3.99 4.13 -14.65
N LEU A 173 3.31 4.39 -13.54
CA LEU A 173 2.24 5.38 -13.46
C LEU A 173 2.77 6.81 -13.27
N LEU A 174 4.00 6.97 -12.81
CA LEU A 174 4.68 8.25 -12.64
C LEU A 174 5.93 8.30 -13.50
N LYS A 175 6.20 9.44 -14.14
CA LYS A 175 7.33 9.63 -15.07
C LYS A 175 8.68 9.20 -14.47
N ASP A 176 8.90 9.55 -13.19
CA ASP A 176 10.17 9.30 -12.49
C ASP A 176 10.08 8.12 -11.51
N GLN A 177 9.05 7.29 -11.66
CA GLN A 177 8.88 6.12 -10.80
C GLN A 177 9.96 5.08 -11.06
N VAL A 178 10.67 4.68 -10.01
CA VAL A 178 11.51 3.49 -10.05
C VAL A 178 10.58 2.27 -10.15
N ASN A 179 10.67 1.55 -11.26
CA ASN A 179 9.84 0.39 -11.51
C ASN A 179 10.67 -0.88 -11.43
N TYR A 180 10.60 -1.57 -10.30
CA TYR A 180 11.27 -2.87 -10.11
C TYR A 180 10.85 -3.86 -11.20
N TRP A 181 9.56 -3.97 -11.47
CA TRP A 181 9.00 -4.91 -12.45
C TRP A 181 9.38 -4.58 -13.89
N GLY A 182 9.79 -3.36 -14.19
CA GLY A 182 10.36 -2.99 -15.49
C GLY A 182 11.68 -3.70 -15.81
N ASN A 183 12.27 -4.40 -14.85
CA ASN A 183 13.47 -5.19 -15.04
C ASN A 183 13.21 -6.67 -15.35
N TYR A 184 11.96 -7.13 -15.38
CA TYR A 184 11.63 -8.53 -15.70
C TYR A 184 12.38 -9.09 -16.92
N PRO A 185 12.52 -8.35 -18.03
CA PRO A 185 13.26 -8.84 -19.19
C PRO A 185 14.75 -9.08 -18.94
N LYS A 186 15.28 -8.63 -17.82
CA LYS A 186 16.70 -8.78 -17.44
C LYS A 186 16.96 -9.99 -16.57
N PHE A 187 15.92 -10.58 -16.00
CA PHE A 187 16.01 -11.80 -15.19
C PHE A 187 15.75 -13.03 -16.03
#